data_903501edc73d200163372beab14abd86
#
_entry.id   903501edc73d200163372beab14abd86
#
_cell.length_a   1.000
_cell.length_b   1.000
_cell.length_c   1.000
_cell.angle_alpha   90.00
_cell.angle_beta   90.00
_cell.angle_gamma   90.00
#
_symmetry.space_group_name_H-M   'P 1'
#
loop_
_entity.id
_entity.type
_entity.pdbx_description
1 polymer ?
#
loop_
_entity_poly.entity_id
_entity_poly.type
_entity_poly.pdbx_seq_one_letter_code
_entity_poly.pdbx_strand_id
1 'polypeptide(L)'
;IITSAVVLLMLLTSSVKVSAQTHKPDDILGTWLNQEATGKVQIYKEGDKYFGKLVWLRTPLDSITGLPRTDKENPDVKLKSSPLIGLVNLKNFTFDGKDQWSSGTIYDPKNGKTYKCYIEFESANKLKIRGYVGISLIGRNTFWTRSIN
;
A
#
# COMPACT_ATOMS: atom_id res chain seq x y z
N ILE A 1 -71.64 -18.82 -7.03
CA ILE A 1 -70.72 -18.56 -5.87
C ILE A 1 -69.31 -18.72 -6.37
N ILE A 2 -68.63 -17.61 -6.52
CA ILE A 2 -67.25 -17.56 -7.02
C ILE A 2 -66.33 -17.41 -5.80
N THR A 3 -65.55 -18.46 -5.51
CA THR A 3 -64.49 -18.41 -4.46
C THR A 3 -63.20 -17.96 -5.09
N SER A 4 -62.80 -16.73 -4.79
CA SER A 4 -61.51 -16.19 -5.14
C SER A 4 -60.45 -16.81 -4.23
N ALA A 5 -59.56 -17.61 -4.79
CA ALA A 5 -58.35 -18.07 -4.13
C ALA A 5 -57.28 -16.98 -4.26
N VAL A 6 -56.96 -16.34 -3.16
CA VAL A 6 -55.82 -15.41 -3.07
C VAL A 6 -54.56 -16.24 -2.90
N VAL A 7 -53.76 -16.36 -3.95
CA VAL A 7 -52.41 -16.95 -3.88
C VAL A 7 -51.46 -15.91 -3.31
N LEU A 8 -51.10 -16.08 -2.04
CA LEU A 8 -50.08 -15.25 -1.37
C LEU A 8 -48.69 -15.74 -1.79
N LEU A 9 -48.09 -15.04 -2.76
CA LEU A 9 -46.73 -15.29 -3.21
C LEU A 9 -45.72 -14.74 -2.17
N MET A 10 -45.22 -15.61 -1.28
CA MET A 10 -44.13 -15.25 -0.37
C MET A 10 -42.82 -15.13 -1.15
N LEU A 11 -42.39 -13.91 -1.40
CA LEU A 11 -41.05 -13.58 -1.87
C LEU A 11 -40.05 -13.83 -0.73
N LEU A 12 -39.37 -14.97 -0.77
CA LEU A 12 -38.22 -15.26 0.06
C LEU A 12 -37.05 -14.37 -0.41
N THR A 13 -36.88 -13.23 0.21
CA THR A 13 -35.67 -12.42 0.02
C THR A 13 -34.49 -13.08 0.74
N SER A 14 -33.72 -13.86 0.01
CA SER A 14 -32.45 -14.38 0.50
C SER A 14 -31.50 -13.21 0.67
N SER A 15 -31.32 -12.74 1.90
CA SER A 15 -30.27 -11.76 2.24
C SER A 15 -28.92 -12.43 2.03
N VAL A 16 -28.29 -12.19 0.89
CA VAL A 16 -26.88 -12.54 0.69
C VAL A 16 -26.07 -11.68 1.65
N LYS A 17 -25.61 -12.26 2.75
CA LYS A 17 -24.62 -11.64 3.61
C LYS A 17 -23.32 -11.59 2.81
N VAL A 18 -23.02 -10.44 2.17
CA VAL A 18 -21.68 -10.15 1.69
C VAL A 18 -20.81 -10.04 2.93
N SER A 19 -20.09 -11.12 3.23
CA SER A 19 -19.06 -11.11 4.25
C SER A 19 -17.98 -10.17 3.74
N ALA A 20 -17.85 -8.98 4.35
CA ALA A 20 -16.71 -8.11 4.13
C ALA A 20 -15.46 -8.92 4.51
N GLN A 21 -14.58 -9.20 3.53
CA GLN A 21 -13.39 -9.98 3.75
C GLN A 21 -12.47 -9.16 4.66
N THR A 22 -12.38 -9.55 5.92
CA THR A 22 -11.46 -8.96 6.88
C THR A 22 -10.06 -9.51 6.61
N HIS A 23 -9.10 -8.61 6.36
CA HIS A 23 -7.70 -8.99 6.21
C HIS A 23 -7.09 -9.34 7.57
N LYS A 24 -6.08 -10.22 7.54
CA LYS A 24 -5.22 -10.46 8.71
C LYS A 24 -4.10 -9.41 8.73
N PRO A 25 -3.58 -9.05 9.91
CA PRO A 25 -2.52 -8.05 10.03
C PRO A 25 -1.32 -8.29 9.10
N ASP A 26 -0.92 -9.55 8.95
CA ASP A 26 0.28 -9.93 8.21
C ASP A 26 0.04 -10.23 6.71
N ASP A 27 -1.20 -10.07 6.21
CA ASP A 27 -1.51 -10.25 4.78
C ASP A 27 -0.74 -9.27 3.89
N ILE A 28 -0.36 -8.10 4.43
CA ILE A 28 0.39 -7.07 3.71
C ILE A 28 1.87 -7.44 3.48
N LEU A 29 2.41 -8.41 4.23
CA LEU A 29 3.81 -8.80 4.14
C LEU A 29 4.16 -9.33 2.75
N GLY A 30 5.38 -9.06 2.32
CA GLY A 30 5.91 -9.51 1.04
C GLY A 30 6.46 -8.38 0.18
N THR A 31 6.72 -8.68 -1.09
CA THR A 31 7.33 -7.74 -2.04
C THR A 31 6.28 -7.22 -3.01
N TRP A 32 6.30 -5.92 -3.21
CA TRP A 32 5.33 -5.19 -4.01
C TRP A 32 6.00 -4.35 -5.08
N LEU A 33 5.54 -4.47 -6.32
CA LEU A 33 5.99 -3.66 -7.45
C LEU A 33 5.18 -2.37 -7.49
N ASN A 34 5.85 -1.21 -7.54
CA ASN A 34 5.17 0.07 -7.62
C ASN A 34 4.42 0.25 -8.96
N GLN A 35 3.50 1.20 -9.00
CA GLN A 35 2.61 1.44 -10.14
C GLN A 35 3.36 1.68 -11.46
N GLU A 36 4.48 2.40 -11.41
CA GLU A 36 5.31 2.69 -12.58
C GLU A 36 6.22 1.51 -12.97
N ALA A 37 6.18 0.43 -12.20
CA ALA A 37 7.04 -0.75 -12.36
C ALA A 37 8.54 -0.41 -12.36
N THR A 38 8.94 0.60 -11.61
CA THR A 38 10.34 1.07 -11.51
C THR A 38 11.06 0.62 -10.26
N GLY A 39 10.33 0.17 -9.24
CA GLY A 39 10.88 -0.27 -7.97
C GLY A 39 10.02 -1.32 -7.29
N LYS A 40 10.67 -2.18 -6.52
CA LYS A 40 9.99 -3.14 -5.62
C LYS A 40 10.29 -2.78 -4.17
N VAL A 41 9.26 -2.81 -3.36
CA VAL A 41 9.33 -2.56 -1.91
C VAL A 41 8.94 -3.84 -1.17
N GLN A 42 9.80 -4.27 -0.26
CA GLN A 42 9.50 -5.35 0.66
C GLN A 42 8.85 -4.78 1.92
N ILE A 43 7.59 -5.16 2.16
CA ILE A 43 6.91 -4.84 3.42
C ILE A 43 7.25 -5.92 4.44
N TYR A 44 7.69 -5.49 5.61
CA TYR A 44 8.10 -6.34 6.73
C TYR A 44 7.60 -5.76 8.05
N LYS A 45 7.69 -6.55 9.10
CA LYS A 45 7.19 -6.22 10.44
C LYS A 45 8.34 -6.11 11.42
N GLU A 46 8.33 -5.09 12.26
CA GLU A 46 9.18 -4.96 13.43
C GLU A 46 8.30 -4.63 14.65
N GLY A 47 8.30 -5.51 15.65
CA GLY A 47 7.38 -5.41 16.78
C GLY A 47 5.92 -5.52 16.29
N ASP A 48 5.14 -4.51 16.59
CA ASP A 48 3.72 -4.37 16.20
C ASP A 48 3.50 -3.45 14.99
N LYS A 49 4.57 -2.98 14.36
CA LYS A 49 4.52 -2.01 13.25
C LYS A 49 5.07 -2.59 11.95
N TYR A 50 4.57 -2.02 10.84
CA TYR A 50 4.95 -2.41 9.50
C TYR A 50 5.77 -1.31 8.85
N PHE A 51 6.77 -1.75 8.08
CA PHE A 51 7.75 -0.94 7.35
C PHE A 51 7.88 -1.46 5.93
N GLY A 52 8.42 -0.64 5.06
CA GLY A 52 8.76 -1.07 3.70
C GLY A 52 10.12 -0.54 3.29
N LYS A 53 10.94 -1.42 2.69
CA LYS A 53 12.25 -1.05 2.17
C LYS A 53 12.34 -1.34 0.68
N LEU A 54 13.00 -0.46 -0.04
CA LEU A 54 13.27 -0.61 -1.46
C LEU A 54 14.30 -1.73 -1.67
N VAL A 55 13.90 -2.79 -2.38
CA VAL A 55 14.74 -4.00 -2.58
C VAL A 55 15.19 -4.18 -4.02
N TRP A 56 14.56 -3.50 -4.96
CA TRP A 56 14.89 -3.59 -6.38
C TRP A 56 14.52 -2.29 -7.11
N LEU A 57 15.34 -1.94 -8.10
CA LEU A 57 15.10 -0.85 -9.05
C LEU A 57 15.26 -1.38 -10.47
N ARG A 58 14.41 -0.93 -11.39
CA ARG A 58 14.54 -1.23 -12.83
C ARG A 58 15.84 -0.67 -13.39
N THR A 59 16.23 0.54 -12.97
CA THR A 59 17.48 1.19 -13.32
C THR A 59 18.27 1.49 -12.05
N PRO A 60 19.05 0.49 -11.55
CA PRO A 60 19.74 0.63 -10.26
C PRO A 60 20.95 1.53 -10.30
N LEU A 61 21.51 1.78 -11.50
CA LEU A 61 22.70 2.63 -11.68
C LEU A 61 22.30 4.00 -12.22
N ASP A 62 23.07 5.00 -11.81
CA ASP A 62 23.01 6.34 -12.39
C ASP A 62 23.58 6.31 -13.80
N SER A 63 22.85 6.85 -14.78
CA SER A 63 23.23 6.79 -16.20
C SER A 63 24.46 7.63 -16.55
N ILE A 64 24.81 8.60 -15.71
CA ILE A 64 25.97 9.50 -15.94
C ILE A 64 27.21 8.92 -15.28
N THR A 65 27.10 8.48 -14.03
CA THR A 65 28.25 8.03 -13.23
C THR A 65 28.50 6.53 -13.30
N GLY A 66 27.50 5.73 -13.69
CA GLY A 66 27.55 4.27 -13.64
C GLY A 66 27.55 3.68 -12.23
N LEU A 67 27.44 4.52 -11.20
CA LEU A 67 27.40 4.12 -9.79
C LEU A 67 25.97 3.81 -9.33
N PRO A 68 25.79 3.06 -8.24
CA PRO A 68 24.47 2.85 -7.64
C PRO A 68 23.76 4.18 -7.37
N ARG A 69 22.47 4.24 -7.68
CA ARG A 69 21.65 5.43 -7.41
C ARG A 69 21.52 5.66 -5.92
N THR A 70 21.61 6.93 -5.54
CA THR A 70 21.54 7.40 -4.16
C THR A 70 20.33 8.31 -3.94
N ASP A 71 20.03 8.58 -2.67
CA ASP A 71 18.92 9.42 -2.24
C ASP A 71 19.28 10.93 -2.34
N LYS A 72 19.55 11.39 -3.54
CA LYS A 72 20.08 12.74 -3.86
C LYS A 72 19.19 13.88 -3.33
N GLU A 73 17.87 13.65 -3.28
CA GLU A 73 16.88 14.64 -2.86
C GLU A 73 16.60 14.60 -1.36
N ASN A 74 17.32 13.76 -0.60
CA ASN A 74 17.10 13.68 0.85
C ASN A 74 17.32 15.06 1.50
N PRO A 75 16.38 15.54 2.34
CA PRO A 75 16.53 16.82 3.05
C PRO A 75 17.69 16.81 4.04
N ASP A 76 18.07 15.64 4.57
CA ASP A 76 19.29 15.48 5.36
C ASP A 76 20.49 15.26 4.40
N VAL A 77 21.35 16.25 4.36
CA VAL A 77 22.57 16.23 3.49
C VAL A 77 23.43 14.99 3.75
N LYS A 78 23.48 14.50 4.99
CA LYS A 78 24.26 13.31 5.36
C LYS A 78 23.73 12.03 4.72
N LEU A 79 22.46 12.00 4.35
CA LEU A 79 21.80 10.84 3.75
C LEU A 79 21.74 10.89 2.21
N LYS A 80 22.14 12.00 1.58
CA LYS A 80 22.10 12.14 0.11
C LYS A 80 22.95 11.14 -0.65
N SER A 81 24.01 10.64 -0.03
CA SER A 81 24.88 9.61 -0.60
C SER A 81 24.46 8.18 -0.27
N SER A 82 23.42 8.00 0.54
CA SER A 82 22.90 6.67 0.89
C SER A 82 22.30 5.99 -0.33
N PRO A 83 22.56 4.69 -0.55
CA PRO A 83 21.95 3.95 -1.66
C PRO A 83 20.43 3.95 -1.59
N LEU A 84 19.74 4.01 -2.75
CA LEU A 84 18.29 3.83 -2.81
C LEU A 84 17.89 2.40 -2.47
N ILE A 85 18.67 1.40 -2.88
CA ILE A 85 18.43 0.01 -2.46
C ILE A 85 18.69 -0.10 -0.96
N GLY A 86 17.71 -0.61 -0.22
CA GLY A 86 17.72 -0.68 1.24
C GLY A 86 17.05 0.52 1.93
N LEU A 87 16.69 1.58 1.20
CA LEU A 87 15.97 2.73 1.75
C LEU A 87 14.63 2.28 2.35
N VAL A 88 14.42 2.57 3.63
CA VAL A 88 13.13 2.35 4.29
C VAL A 88 12.24 3.55 3.98
N ASN A 89 11.35 3.38 3.01
CA ASN A 89 10.46 4.43 2.53
C ASN A 89 9.04 4.38 3.10
N LEU A 90 8.59 3.24 3.61
CA LEU A 90 7.35 3.11 4.39
C LEU A 90 7.70 2.90 5.86
N LYS A 91 7.09 3.69 6.77
CA LYS A 91 7.42 3.64 8.19
C LYS A 91 6.19 3.69 9.09
N ASN A 92 6.26 2.91 10.16
CA ASN A 92 5.39 3.02 11.35
C ASN A 92 3.90 2.74 11.11
N PHE A 93 3.53 1.92 10.13
CA PHE A 93 2.12 1.55 9.94
C PHE A 93 1.63 0.62 11.05
N THR A 94 0.39 0.80 11.45
CA THR A 94 -0.33 -0.08 12.37
C THR A 94 -1.60 -0.60 11.70
N PHE A 95 -1.94 -1.86 11.94
CA PHE A 95 -3.18 -2.44 11.44
C PHE A 95 -4.36 -2.03 12.33
N ASP A 96 -5.45 -1.58 11.74
CA ASP A 96 -6.63 -1.10 12.47
C ASP A 96 -7.55 -2.21 13.00
N GLY A 97 -7.19 -3.47 12.76
CA GLY A 97 -7.97 -4.65 13.18
C GLY A 97 -9.05 -5.06 12.18
N LYS A 98 -9.16 -4.37 11.03
CA LYS A 98 -10.19 -4.60 10.03
C LYS A 98 -9.61 -4.76 8.61
N ASP A 99 -9.16 -3.69 7.98
CA ASP A 99 -8.75 -3.69 6.58
C ASP A 99 -7.72 -2.63 6.21
N GLN A 100 -7.25 -1.82 7.17
CA GLN A 100 -6.36 -0.70 6.89
C GLN A 100 -5.09 -0.74 7.73
N TRP A 101 -3.94 -0.47 7.10
CA TRP A 101 -2.67 -0.15 7.74
C TRP A 101 -2.50 1.37 7.69
N SER A 102 -2.58 2.02 8.85
CA SER A 102 -2.66 3.46 8.97
C SER A 102 -1.58 4.02 9.91
N SER A 103 -1.62 5.34 10.13
CA SER A 103 -0.69 6.08 11.00
C SER A 103 0.78 6.03 10.57
N GLY A 104 1.03 5.60 9.35
CA GLY A 104 2.36 5.52 8.77
C GLY A 104 2.70 6.73 7.92
N THR A 105 3.92 6.68 7.38
CA THR A 105 4.44 7.66 6.43
C THR A 105 5.03 6.98 5.21
N ILE A 106 5.01 7.68 4.08
CA ILE A 106 5.72 7.31 2.86
C ILE A 106 6.68 8.43 2.47
N TYR A 107 7.95 8.05 2.28
CA TYR A 107 8.99 8.92 1.76
C TYR A 107 9.14 8.73 0.26
N ASP A 108 9.16 9.83 -0.50
CA ASP A 108 9.39 9.83 -1.94
C ASP A 108 10.81 10.33 -2.25
N PRO A 109 11.73 9.44 -2.66
CA PRO A 109 13.10 9.84 -2.98
C PRO A 109 13.22 10.67 -4.26
N LYS A 110 12.18 10.78 -5.08
CA LYS A 110 12.16 11.63 -6.28
C LYS A 110 12.12 13.12 -5.94
N ASN A 111 11.51 13.47 -4.81
CA ASN A 111 11.36 14.86 -4.37
C ASN A 111 11.84 15.13 -2.93
N GLY A 112 12.27 14.10 -2.20
CA GLY A 112 12.76 14.23 -0.83
C GLY A 112 11.68 14.53 0.21
N LYS A 113 10.39 14.32 -0.11
CA LYS A 113 9.28 14.64 0.78
C LYS A 113 8.70 13.40 1.44
N THR A 114 8.22 13.58 2.67
CA THR A 114 7.53 12.56 3.45
C THR A 114 6.06 12.95 3.59
N TYR A 115 5.17 12.01 3.30
CA TYR A 115 3.72 12.18 3.37
C TYR A 115 3.14 11.28 4.45
N LYS A 116 2.06 11.72 5.10
CA LYS A 116 1.20 10.81 5.86
C LYS A 116 0.62 9.78 4.91
N CYS A 117 0.42 8.55 5.40
CA CYS A 117 0.05 7.46 4.51
C CYS A 117 -0.83 6.44 5.19
N TYR A 118 -1.76 5.87 4.43
CA TYR A 118 -2.42 4.61 4.78
C TYR A 118 -2.44 3.65 3.58
N ILE A 119 -2.59 2.37 3.86
CA ILE A 119 -2.57 1.30 2.88
C ILE A 119 -3.81 0.43 3.08
N GLU A 120 -4.45 0.06 1.97
CA GLU A 120 -5.57 -0.88 1.91
C GLU A 120 -5.36 -1.86 0.77
N PHE A 121 -5.98 -3.03 0.84
CA PHE A 121 -6.08 -3.91 -0.32
C PHE A 121 -7.14 -3.40 -1.29
N GLU A 122 -6.74 -3.19 -2.55
CA GLU A 122 -7.66 -2.97 -3.67
C GLU A 122 -8.21 -4.31 -4.18
N SER A 123 -7.37 -5.34 -4.17
CA SER A 123 -7.69 -6.74 -4.48
C SER A 123 -6.66 -7.66 -3.82
N ALA A 124 -6.82 -8.97 -3.92
CA ALA A 124 -5.94 -9.95 -3.27
C ALA A 124 -4.44 -9.73 -3.52
N ASN A 125 -4.07 -9.21 -4.70
CA ASN A 125 -2.67 -9.00 -5.10
C ASN A 125 -2.36 -7.54 -5.47
N LYS A 126 -3.18 -6.61 -5.02
CA LYS A 126 -3.03 -5.18 -5.32
C LYS A 126 -3.31 -4.33 -4.09
N LEU A 127 -2.35 -3.47 -3.74
CA LEU A 127 -2.50 -2.48 -2.68
C LEU A 127 -2.87 -1.12 -3.27
N LYS A 128 -3.75 -0.41 -2.59
CA LYS A 128 -3.94 1.03 -2.73
C LYS A 128 -3.18 1.72 -1.61
N ILE A 129 -2.24 2.59 -1.98
CA ILE A 129 -1.43 3.38 -1.06
C ILE A 129 -1.82 4.83 -1.24
N ARG A 130 -2.29 5.46 -0.17
CA ARG A 130 -2.68 6.86 -0.19
C ARG A 130 -1.73 7.70 0.64
N GLY A 131 -0.94 8.51 -0.06
CA GLY A 131 -0.13 9.57 0.55
C GLY A 131 -0.91 10.89 0.58
N TYR A 132 -0.84 11.62 1.69
CA TYR A 132 -1.58 12.87 1.86
C TYR A 132 -0.85 13.86 2.76
N VAL A 133 -1.26 15.15 2.65
CA VAL A 133 -0.78 16.25 3.48
C VAL A 133 -1.96 16.78 4.29
N GLY A 134 -1.80 16.86 5.61
CA GLY A 134 -2.85 17.32 6.51
C GLY A 134 -3.94 16.27 6.70
N ILE A 135 -4.99 16.29 5.86
CA ILE A 135 -6.13 15.36 5.90
C ILE A 135 -6.11 14.41 4.71
N SER A 136 -6.67 13.22 4.87
CA SER A 136 -6.65 12.17 3.84
C SER A 136 -7.44 12.50 2.56
N LEU A 137 -8.31 13.52 2.59
CA LEU A 137 -9.03 14.03 1.41
C LEU A 137 -8.10 14.74 0.43
N ILE A 138 -6.98 15.31 0.91
CA ILE A 138 -5.98 16.01 0.10
C ILE A 138 -4.78 15.07 -0.09
N GLY A 139 -4.86 14.20 -1.07
CA GLY A 139 -3.81 13.21 -1.28
C GLY A 139 -3.85 12.59 -2.67
N ARG A 140 -2.92 11.65 -2.87
CA ARG A 140 -2.76 10.89 -4.11
C ARG A 140 -2.73 9.40 -3.84
N ASN A 141 -3.42 8.64 -4.66
CA ASN A 141 -3.33 7.18 -4.64
C ASN A 141 -2.23 6.69 -5.59
N THR A 142 -1.54 5.62 -5.17
CA THR A 142 -0.74 4.78 -6.04
C THR A 142 -1.10 3.33 -5.78
N PHE A 143 -0.97 2.47 -6.80
CA PHE A 143 -1.36 1.07 -6.73
C PHE A 143 -0.14 0.19 -6.94
N TRP A 144 0.11 -0.70 -5.99
CA TRP A 144 1.24 -1.61 -6.06
C TRP A 144 0.74 -3.04 -6.23
N THR A 145 1.38 -3.80 -7.08
CA THR A 145 1.03 -5.20 -7.33
C THR A 145 2.00 -6.15 -6.62
N ARG A 146 1.46 -7.24 -6.09
CA ARG A 146 2.29 -8.26 -5.44
C ARG A 146 3.29 -8.83 -6.45
N SER A 147 4.57 -8.80 -6.10
CA SER A 147 5.63 -9.41 -6.90
C SER A 147 5.75 -10.87 -6.50
N ILE A 148 5.54 -11.76 -7.46
CA ILE A 148 5.84 -13.18 -7.32
C ILE A 148 7.29 -13.34 -7.81
N ASN A 149 8.15 -13.91 -6.96
CA ASN A 149 9.55 -14.22 -7.34
C ASN A 149 9.58 -15.39 -8.31
#